data_d7ed26f195c7716a0e9393c0a65bf804
#
_entry.id   d7ed26f195c7716a0e9393c0a65bf804
#
_cell.length_a   1.000
_cell.length_b   1.000
_cell.length_c   1.000
_cell.angle_alpha   90.00
_cell.angle_beta   90.00
_cell.angle_gamma   90.00
#
_symmetry.space_group_name_H-M   'P 1'
#
loop_
_entity.id
_entity.type
_entity.pdbx_description
1 polymer ?
#
loop_
_entity_poly.entity_id
_entity_poly.type
_entity_poly.pdbx_seq_one_letter_code
_entity_poly.pdbx_strand_id
1 'polypeptide(L)'
;MMLPALPLFHRIKGQPVIVLGGGDAAVAKRRLVERAGGVVVDDLAQGINEGARLAFIAHDDETAARADAVRARCAGLLVNVVDRPELCDFTTPSLVDRAPVLIAVGTGGASAGLAKAVRLRIDAMLPQGLGALADALFAARGALRARWPDGATRRRALDGALGDGGILDPFRDYTNDAVAAWIGGATPAAPGRHVINLISADPDDLTLWQVRLLGQADALVALPNVSSAILARARADALRLAPGDAEPDGIVVELRL
;
A
#
# COMPACT_ATOMS: atom_id res chain seq x y z
N MET A 1 -0.47 -19.51 1.34
CA MET A 1 -1.71 -18.91 1.87
C MET A 1 -2.35 -18.09 0.76
N MET A 2 -3.64 -18.23 0.52
CA MET A 2 -4.35 -17.48 -0.54
C MET A 2 -4.85 -16.14 0.04
N LEU A 3 -4.67 -15.02 -0.70
CA LEU A 3 -5.22 -13.74 -0.30
C LEU A 3 -6.75 -13.75 -0.44
N PRO A 4 -7.51 -13.19 0.52
CA PRO A 4 -8.98 -13.16 0.46
C PRO A 4 -9.52 -12.21 -0.62
N ALA A 5 -8.72 -11.23 -1.04
CA ALA A 5 -9.05 -10.27 -2.09
C ALA A 5 -7.77 -9.69 -2.72
N LEU A 6 -7.88 -9.22 -3.95
CA LEU A 6 -6.82 -8.46 -4.61
C LEU A 6 -6.90 -6.98 -4.18
N PRO A 7 -5.91 -6.43 -3.47
CA PRO A 7 -5.91 -5.02 -3.09
C PRO A 7 -5.55 -4.14 -4.29
N LEU A 8 -6.44 -3.21 -4.64
CA LEU A 8 -6.27 -2.27 -5.74
C LEU A 8 -6.64 -0.86 -5.31
N PHE A 9 -5.90 0.13 -5.82
CA PHE A 9 -6.29 1.54 -5.77
C PHE A 9 -6.90 1.93 -7.11
N HIS A 10 -8.23 2.09 -7.14
CA HIS A 10 -8.97 2.43 -8.37
C HIS A 10 -9.02 3.95 -8.56
N ARG A 11 -8.58 4.43 -9.72
CA ARG A 11 -8.57 5.86 -10.05
C ARG A 11 -9.92 6.26 -10.63
N ILE A 12 -10.65 7.12 -9.91
CA ILE A 12 -12.00 7.58 -10.30
C ILE A 12 -12.08 9.10 -10.53
N LYS A 13 -10.97 9.82 -10.50
CA LYS A 13 -10.96 11.27 -10.69
C LYS A 13 -11.62 11.65 -12.02
N GLY A 14 -12.70 12.45 -11.94
CA GLY A 14 -13.51 12.87 -13.10
C GLY A 14 -14.35 11.75 -13.72
N GLN A 15 -14.40 10.54 -13.14
CA GLN A 15 -15.21 9.44 -13.64
C GLN A 15 -16.57 9.38 -12.93
N PRO A 16 -17.66 9.02 -13.62
CA PRO A 16 -18.93 8.78 -13.00
C PRO A 16 -18.87 7.52 -12.11
N VAL A 17 -19.45 7.64 -10.93
CA VAL A 17 -19.63 6.52 -9.97
C VAL A 17 -21.06 6.55 -9.47
N ILE A 18 -21.75 5.45 -9.63
CA ILE A 18 -23.14 5.32 -9.22
C ILE A 18 -23.24 5.15 -7.71
N VAL A 19 -24.10 5.94 -7.05
CA VAL A 19 -24.40 5.79 -5.63
C VAL A 19 -25.93 5.85 -5.43
N LEU A 20 -26.57 4.70 -5.37
CA LEU A 20 -28.00 4.54 -5.20
C LEU A 20 -28.40 4.45 -3.73
N GLY A 21 -29.62 4.92 -3.44
CA GLY A 21 -30.20 4.85 -2.11
C GLY A 21 -30.05 6.12 -1.30
N GLY A 22 -30.49 6.05 -0.05
CA GLY A 22 -30.58 7.18 0.88
C GLY A 22 -29.91 6.91 2.23
N GLY A 23 -30.15 7.83 3.19
CA GLY A 23 -29.65 7.69 4.55
C GLY A 23 -28.14 7.85 4.70
N ASP A 24 -27.64 7.59 5.92
CA ASP A 24 -26.24 7.83 6.29
C ASP A 24 -25.25 6.98 5.49
N ALA A 25 -25.65 5.77 5.13
CA ALA A 25 -24.82 4.84 4.36
C ALA A 25 -24.54 5.37 2.95
N ALA A 26 -25.56 5.86 2.25
CA ALA A 26 -25.40 6.48 0.94
C ALA A 26 -24.58 7.79 1.02
N VAL A 27 -24.82 8.62 2.04
CA VAL A 27 -24.06 9.85 2.29
C VAL A 27 -22.57 9.54 2.49
N ALA A 28 -22.25 8.48 3.26
CA ALA A 28 -20.87 8.07 3.47
C ALA A 28 -20.19 7.63 2.14
N LYS A 29 -20.90 6.91 1.26
CA LYS A 29 -20.38 6.51 -0.05
C LYS A 29 -20.21 7.70 -1.00
N ARG A 30 -21.15 8.64 -1.03
CA ARG A 30 -21.01 9.89 -1.82
C ARG A 30 -19.76 10.66 -1.40
N ARG A 31 -19.57 10.89 -0.10
CA ARG A 31 -18.35 11.54 0.43
C ARG A 31 -17.07 10.83 0.05
N LEU A 32 -17.06 9.48 0.07
CA LEU A 32 -15.90 8.70 -0.33
C LEU A 32 -15.55 8.92 -1.81
N VAL A 33 -16.55 8.86 -2.68
CA VAL A 33 -16.41 9.09 -4.13
C VAL A 33 -15.91 10.50 -4.41
N GLU A 34 -16.55 11.52 -3.81
CA GLU A 34 -16.18 12.93 -3.97
C GLU A 34 -14.74 13.21 -3.48
N ARG A 35 -14.35 12.68 -2.33
CA ARG A 35 -12.97 12.79 -1.81
C ARG A 35 -11.94 12.17 -2.75
N ALA A 36 -12.31 11.12 -3.47
CA ALA A 36 -11.44 10.50 -4.49
C ALA A 36 -11.52 11.21 -5.86
N GLY A 37 -12.28 12.32 -5.94
CA GLY A 37 -12.44 13.14 -7.15
C GLY A 37 -13.39 12.54 -8.19
N GLY A 38 -14.19 11.52 -7.83
CA GLY A 38 -15.24 10.97 -8.70
C GLY A 38 -16.47 11.87 -8.77
N VAL A 39 -17.26 11.68 -9.82
CA VAL A 39 -18.55 12.35 -10.03
C VAL A 39 -19.67 11.41 -9.60
N VAL A 40 -20.44 11.79 -8.60
CA VAL A 40 -21.55 10.98 -8.10
C VAL A 40 -22.73 11.06 -9.07
N VAL A 41 -23.29 9.91 -9.44
CA VAL A 41 -24.52 9.76 -10.22
C VAL A 41 -25.50 8.93 -9.38
N ASP A 42 -26.70 9.45 -9.16
CA ASP A 42 -27.72 8.84 -8.30
C ASP A 42 -28.82 8.07 -9.07
N ASP A 43 -28.64 7.95 -10.39
CA ASP A 43 -29.48 7.14 -11.28
C ASP A 43 -28.64 6.05 -11.98
N LEU A 44 -29.16 4.81 -11.95
CA LEU A 44 -28.44 3.65 -12.50
C LEU A 44 -28.30 3.73 -14.04
N ALA A 45 -29.40 4.10 -14.73
CA ALA A 45 -29.41 4.16 -16.17
C ALA A 45 -28.54 5.29 -16.70
N GLN A 46 -28.62 6.45 -16.06
CA GLN A 46 -27.76 7.59 -16.37
C GLN A 46 -26.29 7.23 -16.18
N GLY A 47 -25.93 6.66 -15.02
CA GLY A 47 -24.52 6.31 -14.74
C GLY A 47 -23.97 5.27 -15.70
N ILE A 48 -24.76 4.28 -16.13
CA ILE A 48 -24.39 3.30 -17.17
C ILE A 48 -24.13 4.03 -18.49
N ASN A 49 -25.02 4.93 -18.90
CA ASN A 49 -24.88 5.68 -20.14
C ASN A 49 -23.67 6.63 -20.15
N GLU A 50 -23.30 7.16 -18.97
CA GLU A 50 -22.11 8.00 -18.78
C GLU A 50 -20.80 7.17 -18.64
N GLY A 51 -20.88 5.85 -18.65
CA GLY A 51 -19.73 4.97 -18.62
C GLY A 51 -19.17 4.69 -17.23
N ALA A 52 -20.02 4.75 -16.18
CA ALA A 52 -19.65 4.34 -14.85
C ALA A 52 -19.11 2.89 -14.83
N ARG A 53 -18.16 2.62 -13.94
CA ARG A 53 -17.58 1.27 -13.74
C ARG A 53 -17.82 0.73 -12.35
N LEU A 54 -18.21 1.59 -11.42
CA LEU A 54 -18.49 1.26 -10.03
C LEU A 54 -19.89 1.68 -9.65
N ALA A 55 -20.57 0.83 -8.87
CA ALA A 55 -21.85 1.13 -8.27
C ALA A 55 -21.85 0.82 -6.77
N PHE A 56 -22.20 1.80 -5.96
CA PHE A 56 -22.54 1.64 -4.55
C PHE A 56 -24.05 1.62 -4.42
N ILE A 57 -24.59 0.61 -3.76
CA ILE A 57 -26.03 0.43 -3.55
C ILE A 57 -26.31 0.42 -2.06
N ALA A 58 -27.05 1.40 -1.60
CA ALA A 58 -27.40 1.62 -0.20
C ALA A 58 -28.92 1.72 -0.01
N HIS A 59 -29.65 0.74 -0.55
CA HIS A 59 -31.06 0.59 -0.32
C HIS A 59 -31.34 -0.16 0.98
N ASP A 60 -32.30 0.30 1.78
CA ASP A 60 -32.79 -0.42 2.95
C ASP A 60 -33.55 -1.69 2.54
N ASP A 61 -34.34 -1.61 1.47
CA ASP A 61 -35.06 -2.75 0.90
C ASP A 61 -34.12 -3.72 0.18
N GLU A 62 -34.14 -4.97 0.62
CA GLU A 62 -33.29 -6.02 0.07
C GLU A 62 -33.61 -6.36 -1.39
N THR A 63 -34.90 -6.34 -1.73
CA THR A 63 -35.39 -6.69 -3.08
C THR A 63 -34.87 -5.64 -4.08
N ALA A 64 -34.99 -4.37 -3.76
CA ALA A 64 -34.46 -3.25 -4.56
C ALA A 64 -32.92 -3.34 -4.67
N ALA A 65 -32.23 -3.61 -3.55
CA ALA A 65 -30.78 -3.75 -3.54
C ALA A 65 -30.30 -4.88 -4.46
N ARG A 66 -30.93 -6.05 -4.40
CA ARG A 66 -30.62 -7.19 -5.28
C ARG A 66 -30.92 -6.89 -6.75
N ALA A 67 -32.06 -6.28 -7.03
CA ALA A 67 -32.45 -5.94 -8.39
C ALA A 67 -31.44 -4.99 -9.04
N ASP A 68 -31.06 -3.93 -8.34
CA ASP A 68 -30.09 -2.97 -8.86
C ASP A 68 -28.67 -3.55 -8.93
N ALA A 69 -28.27 -4.44 -8.00
CA ALA A 69 -27.00 -5.14 -8.08
C ALA A 69 -26.91 -6.03 -9.33
N VAL A 70 -27.97 -6.77 -9.65
CA VAL A 70 -28.05 -7.58 -10.88
C VAL A 70 -27.99 -6.69 -12.12
N ARG A 71 -28.77 -5.61 -12.16
CA ARG A 71 -28.79 -4.68 -13.31
C ARG A 71 -27.42 -4.04 -13.54
N ALA A 72 -26.76 -3.59 -12.47
CA ALA A 72 -25.43 -3.02 -12.53
C ALA A 72 -24.39 -4.03 -13.07
N ARG A 73 -24.40 -5.28 -12.56
CA ARG A 73 -23.51 -6.34 -13.05
C ARG A 73 -23.77 -6.71 -14.51
N CYS A 74 -25.04 -6.79 -14.94
CA CYS A 74 -25.38 -7.04 -16.33
C CYS A 74 -24.83 -5.95 -17.27
N ALA A 75 -24.68 -4.73 -16.76
CA ALA A 75 -24.05 -3.63 -17.48
C ALA A 75 -22.51 -3.59 -17.35
N GLY A 76 -21.89 -4.57 -16.68
CA GLY A 76 -20.44 -4.70 -16.52
C GLY A 76 -19.83 -3.87 -15.40
N LEU A 77 -20.63 -3.35 -14.46
CA LEU A 77 -20.14 -2.61 -13.32
C LEU A 77 -19.70 -3.56 -12.19
N LEU A 78 -18.68 -3.13 -11.43
CA LEU A 78 -18.38 -3.71 -10.12
C LEU A 78 -19.30 -3.09 -9.07
N VAL A 79 -19.86 -3.93 -8.20
CA VAL A 79 -20.90 -3.55 -7.27
C VAL A 79 -20.44 -3.70 -5.81
N ASN A 80 -20.79 -2.70 -4.98
CA ASN A 80 -20.72 -2.78 -3.53
C ASN A 80 -22.12 -2.50 -2.96
N VAL A 81 -22.70 -3.48 -2.30
CA VAL A 81 -24.00 -3.34 -1.62
C VAL A 81 -23.75 -3.20 -0.13
N VAL A 82 -24.26 -2.12 0.46
CA VAL A 82 -24.05 -1.83 1.88
C VAL A 82 -24.71 -2.91 2.73
N ASP A 83 -23.95 -3.39 3.73
CA ASP A 83 -24.34 -4.42 4.71
C ASP A 83 -24.76 -5.79 4.12
N ARG A 84 -24.40 -6.03 2.83
CA ARG A 84 -24.66 -7.29 2.13
C ARG A 84 -23.40 -7.78 1.41
N PRO A 85 -22.43 -8.35 2.15
CA PRO A 85 -21.12 -8.74 1.58
C PRO A 85 -21.25 -9.79 0.46
N GLU A 86 -22.27 -10.66 0.51
CA GLU A 86 -22.54 -11.67 -0.51
C GLU A 86 -22.97 -11.07 -1.87
N LEU A 87 -23.39 -9.81 -1.88
CA LEU A 87 -23.72 -9.04 -3.08
C LEU A 87 -22.60 -8.11 -3.52
N CYS A 88 -21.40 -8.20 -2.95
CA CYS A 88 -20.29 -7.29 -3.24
C CYS A 88 -19.24 -7.94 -4.13
N ASP A 89 -18.83 -7.25 -5.19
CA ASP A 89 -17.67 -7.60 -6.01
C ASP A 89 -16.39 -7.01 -5.42
N PHE A 90 -16.51 -5.94 -4.62
CA PHE A 90 -15.41 -5.29 -3.91
C PHE A 90 -15.86 -4.73 -2.56
N THR A 91 -14.90 -4.49 -1.67
CA THR A 91 -15.13 -3.88 -0.36
C THR A 91 -14.46 -2.51 -0.26
N THR A 92 -14.98 -1.64 0.62
CA THR A 92 -14.34 -0.37 0.95
C THR A 92 -13.55 -0.49 2.24
N PRO A 93 -12.21 -0.31 2.20
CA PRO A 93 -11.37 -0.43 3.39
C PRO A 93 -11.47 0.79 4.30
N SER A 94 -11.00 0.66 5.54
CA SER A 94 -10.68 1.81 6.40
C SER A 94 -9.41 2.48 5.90
N LEU A 95 -9.41 3.83 5.77
CA LEU A 95 -8.32 4.57 5.15
C LEU A 95 -7.56 5.43 6.16
N VAL A 96 -6.23 5.42 6.08
CA VAL A 96 -5.37 6.49 6.56
C VAL A 96 -4.99 7.35 5.37
N ASP A 97 -5.31 8.64 5.46
CA ASP A 97 -5.09 9.61 4.38
C ASP A 97 -3.95 10.58 4.79
N ARG A 98 -2.85 10.48 4.08
CA ARG A 98 -1.70 11.39 4.10
C ARG A 98 -1.34 11.73 2.65
N ALA A 99 -2.36 12.15 1.86
CA ALA A 99 -2.21 12.34 0.41
C ALA A 99 -0.87 12.97 0.02
N PRO A 100 -0.17 12.41 -0.99
CA PRO A 100 -0.60 11.32 -1.88
C PRO A 100 -0.42 9.91 -1.31
N VAL A 101 0.06 9.75 -0.06
CA VAL A 101 0.19 8.44 0.59
C VAL A 101 -1.16 8.01 1.15
N LEU A 102 -1.63 6.84 0.74
CA LEU A 102 -2.85 6.20 1.24
C LEU A 102 -2.53 4.83 1.80
N ILE A 103 -3.08 4.51 2.99
CA ILE A 103 -3.03 3.17 3.57
C ILE A 103 -4.45 2.66 3.70
N ALA A 104 -4.71 1.48 3.14
CA ALA A 104 -6.00 0.83 3.16
C ALA A 104 -5.96 -0.41 4.07
N VAL A 105 -6.87 -0.47 5.04
CA VAL A 105 -6.97 -1.58 6.00
C VAL A 105 -8.27 -2.33 5.74
N GLY A 106 -8.15 -3.56 5.23
CA GLY A 106 -9.26 -4.47 4.99
C GLY A 106 -9.17 -5.73 5.86
N THR A 107 -10.32 -6.31 6.20
CA THR A 107 -10.41 -7.55 7.00
C THR A 107 -11.13 -8.67 6.24
N GLY A 108 -11.23 -8.56 4.90
CA GLY A 108 -11.98 -9.52 4.09
C GLY A 108 -13.48 -9.59 4.42
N GLY A 109 -14.05 -8.52 4.99
CA GLY A 109 -15.44 -8.48 5.45
C GLY A 109 -15.64 -8.99 6.90
N ALA A 110 -14.61 -9.53 7.55
CA ALA A 110 -14.74 -10.16 8.87
C ALA A 110 -15.11 -9.18 9.99
N SER A 111 -14.55 -7.95 10.01
CA SER A 111 -14.84 -6.99 11.08
C SER A 111 -14.46 -5.56 10.70
N ALA A 112 -15.46 -4.70 10.54
CA ALA A 112 -15.27 -3.27 10.36
C ALA A 112 -14.65 -2.60 11.60
N GLY A 113 -15.00 -3.07 12.80
CA GLY A 113 -14.42 -2.58 14.06
C GLY A 113 -12.92 -2.84 14.16
N LEU A 114 -12.47 -4.05 13.77
CA LEU A 114 -11.05 -4.38 13.73
C LEU A 114 -10.31 -3.52 12.71
N ALA A 115 -10.83 -3.38 11.49
CA ALA A 115 -10.25 -2.52 10.46
C ALA A 115 -10.10 -1.08 10.96
N LYS A 116 -11.13 -0.53 11.62
CA LYS A 116 -11.09 0.80 12.26
C LYS A 116 -10.02 0.89 13.33
N ALA A 117 -9.94 -0.11 14.24
CA ALA A 117 -8.98 -0.09 15.35
C ALA A 117 -7.53 -0.11 14.84
N VAL A 118 -7.22 -0.98 13.86
CA VAL A 118 -5.91 -1.05 13.22
C VAL A 118 -5.59 0.26 12.51
N ARG A 119 -6.54 0.80 11.72
CA ARG A 119 -6.38 2.09 11.05
C ARG A 119 -6.03 3.21 12.03
N LEU A 120 -6.73 3.32 13.16
CA LEU A 120 -6.49 4.37 14.17
C LEU A 120 -5.07 4.27 14.76
N ARG A 121 -4.57 3.06 15.02
CA ARG A 121 -3.21 2.86 15.52
C ARG A 121 -2.16 3.26 14.49
N ILE A 122 -2.33 2.86 13.23
CA ILE A 122 -1.43 3.26 12.14
C ILE A 122 -1.47 4.79 11.96
N ASP A 123 -2.65 5.40 11.98
CA ASP A 123 -2.85 6.84 11.84
C ASP A 123 -2.08 7.64 12.92
N ALA A 124 -2.11 7.15 14.17
CA ALA A 124 -1.39 7.76 15.28
C ALA A 124 0.15 7.64 15.18
N MET A 125 0.66 6.65 14.44
CA MET A 125 2.10 6.44 14.25
C MET A 125 2.68 7.30 13.14
N LEU A 126 1.86 7.75 12.19
CA LEU A 126 2.31 8.44 11.00
C LEU A 126 2.24 9.95 11.15
N PRO A 127 3.32 10.69 10.84
CA PRO A 127 3.32 12.14 10.89
C PRO A 127 2.37 12.74 9.84
N GLN A 128 1.87 13.94 10.09
CA GLN A 128 1.00 14.66 9.14
C GLN A 128 1.77 15.04 7.87
N GLY A 129 3.07 15.26 7.97
CA GLY A 129 3.95 15.64 6.86
C GLY A 129 4.32 14.53 5.88
N LEU A 130 3.87 13.28 6.09
CA LEU A 130 4.25 12.14 5.24
C LEU A 130 3.92 12.34 3.75
N GLY A 131 2.79 12.98 3.46
CA GLY A 131 2.42 13.31 2.07
C GLY A 131 3.37 14.31 1.43
N ALA A 132 3.78 15.34 2.18
CA ALA A 132 4.75 16.33 1.70
C ALA A 132 6.12 15.69 1.39
N LEU A 133 6.56 14.70 2.19
CA LEU A 133 7.75 13.91 1.88
C LEU A 133 7.62 13.19 0.54
N ALA A 134 6.49 12.55 0.28
CA ALA A 134 6.23 11.84 -0.98
C ALA A 134 6.26 12.80 -2.18
N ASP A 135 5.64 13.98 -2.05
CA ASP A 135 5.67 15.02 -3.09
C ASP A 135 7.07 15.56 -3.32
N ALA A 136 7.84 15.81 -2.25
CA ALA A 136 9.24 16.25 -2.36
C ALA A 136 10.13 15.22 -3.06
N LEU A 137 9.99 13.93 -2.73
CA LEU A 137 10.67 12.83 -3.41
C LEU A 137 10.26 12.73 -4.88
N PHE A 138 8.99 12.93 -5.19
CA PHE A 138 8.51 12.94 -6.57
C PHE A 138 9.13 14.10 -7.37
N ALA A 139 9.13 15.30 -6.81
CA ALA A 139 9.73 16.49 -7.44
C ALA A 139 11.25 16.34 -7.62
N ALA A 140 11.94 15.68 -6.68
CA ALA A 140 13.37 15.48 -6.69
C ALA A 140 13.86 14.36 -7.64
N ARG A 141 12.98 13.65 -8.37
CA ARG A 141 13.37 12.50 -9.22
C ARG A 141 14.48 12.79 -10.22
N GLY A 142 14.50 14.01 -10.79
CA GLY A 142 15.57 14.46 -11.70
C GLY A 142 16.91 14.56 -10.99
N ALA A 143 16.94 15.22 -9.84
CA ALA A 143 18.14 15.39 -9.02
C ALA A 143 18.66 14.04 -8.48
N LEU A 144 17.77 13.14 -8.08
CA LEU A 144 18.12 11.79 -7.66
C LEU A 144 18.82 10.99 -8.77
N ARG A 145 18.32 11.08 -10.01
CA ARG A 145 18.95 10.41 -11.16
C ARG A 145 20.31 11.04 -11.52
N ALA A 146 20.42 12.35 -11.40
CA ALA A 146 21.68 13.05 -11.64
C ALA A 146 22.73 12.70 -10.57
N ARG A 147 22.36 12.65 -9.30
CA ARG A 147 23.27 12.34 -8.17
C ARG A 147 23.70 10.88 -8.15
N TRP A 148 22.78 9.96 -8.46
CA TRP A 148 23.01 8.51 -8.53
C TRP A 148 22.46 7.95 -9.85
N PRO A 149 23.24 8.01 -10.94
CA PRO A 149 22.82 7.54 -12.27
C PRO A 149 22.48 6.04 -12.27
N ASP A 150 23.30 5.24 -11.55
CA ASP A 150 23.05 3.81 -11.40
C ASP A 150 21.79 3.53 -10.56
N GLY A 151 20.92 2.64 -11.06
CA GLY A 151 19.63 2.33 -10.43
C GLY A 151 19.76 1.64 -9.08
N ALA A 152 20.72 0.71 -8.93
CA ALA A 152 20.93 -0.03 -7.70
C ALA A 152 21.49 0.89 -6.60
N THR A 153 22.47 1.73 -6.94
CA THR A 153 23.07 2.73 -6.02
C THR A 153 22.02 3.74 -5.57
N ARG A 154 21.18 4.24 -6.49
CA ARG A 154 20.08 5.16 -6.16
C ARG A 154 19.06 4.53 -5.22
N ARG A 155 18.72 3.25 -5.42
CA ARG A 155 17.81 2.50 -4.56
C ARG A 155 18.40 2.39 -3.15
N ARG A 156 19.64 1.95 -3.01
CA ARG A 156 20.32 1.86 -1.70
C ARG A 156 20.36 3.20 -0.96
N ALA A 157 20.61 4.28 -1.68
CA ALA A 157 20.59 5.63 -1.08
C ALA A 157 19.20 5.98 -0.54
N LEU A 158 18.12 5.68 -1.30
CA LEU A 158 16.75 5.89 -0.87
C LEU A 158 16.39 5.00 0.32
N ASP A 159 16.73 3.70 0.27
CA ASP A 159 16.43 2.75 1.34
C ASP A 159 17.13 3.15 2.64
N GLY A 160 18.37 3.59 2.56
CA GLY A 160 19.11 4.10 3.72
C GLY A 160 18.51 5.39 4.29
N ALA A 161 18.08 6.30 3.43
CA ALA A 161 17.46 7.56 3.88
C ALA A 161 16.06 7.34 4.49
N LEU A 162 15.25 6.46 3.90
CA LEU A 162 13.89 6.15 4.34
C LEU A 162 13.82 5.07 5.43
N GLY A 163 14.91 4.39 5.73
CA GLY A 163 14.98 3.37 6.76
C GLY A 163 14.78 3.94 8.17
N ASP A 164 14.55 3.05 9.14
CA ASP A 164 14.41 3.43 10.54
C ASP A 164 15.64 4.20 11.05
N GLY A 165 15.40 5.40 11.57
CA GLY A 165 16.46 6.34 11.98
C GLY A 165 17.18 7.02 10.82
N GLY A 166 16.78 6.79 9.58
CA GLY A 166 17.28 7.50 8.40
C GLY A 166 16.88 8.97 8.40
N ILE A 167 17.60 9.77 7.58
CA ILE A 167 17.36 11.21 7.50
C ILE A 167 15.97 11.56 6.95
N LEU A 168 15.34 10.65 6.20
CA LEU A 168 14.00 10.76 5.64
C LEU A 168 13.07 9.66 6.18
N ASP A 169 13.29 9.19 7.39
CA ASP A 169 12.48 8.14 8.03
C ASP A 169 10.98 8.51 8.02
N PRO A 170 10.09 7.77 7.34
CA PRO A 170 8.68 8.11 7.14
C PRO A 170 7.83 8.18 8.42
N PHE A 171 8.39 7.83 9.57
CA PHE A 171 7.74 7.95 10.88
C PHE A 171 8.18 9.17 11.69
N ARG A 172 8.90 10.11 11.07
CA ARG A 172 9.37 11.36 11.69
C ARG A 172 8.82 12.59 10.98
N ASP A 173 8.82 13.72 11.67
CA ASP A 173 8.52 15.01 11.05
C ASP A 173 9.71 15.51 10.21
N TYR A 174 9.40 16.23 9.14
CA TYR A 174 10.38 16.75 8.19
C TYR A 174 10.27 18.25 8.00
N THR A 175 11.41 18.85 7.64
CA THR A 175 11.43 20.18 7.03
C THR A 175 11.21 20.08 5.51
N ASN A 176 10.68 21.14 4.90
CA ASN A 176 10.38 21.14 3.46
C ASN A 176 11.59 20.94 2.56
N ASP A 177 12.79 21.20 3.06
CA ASP A 177 14.07 21.08 2.36
C ASP A 177 14.83 19.77 2.66
N ALA A 178 14.30 18.90 3.52
CA ALA A 178 14.98 17.67 3.97
C ALA A 178 15.47 16.80 2.80
N VAL A 179 14.66 16.62 1.75
CA VAL A 179 15.02 15.82 0.58
C VAL A 179 16.17 16.49 -0.21
N ALA A 180 16.12 17.82 -0.39
CA ALA A 180 17.17 18.55 -1.10
C ALA A 180 18.49 18.53 -0.31
N ALA A 181 18.43 18.73 1.00
CA ALA A 181 19.59 18.66 1.90
C ALA A 181 20.23 17.27 1.88
N TRP A 182 19.40 16.22 1.92
CA TRP A 182 19.88 14.85 1.83
C TRP A 182 20.59 14.57 0.48
N ILE A 183 20.01 14.95 -0.66
CA ILE A 183 20.62 14.74 -1.98
C ILE A 183 21.97 15.46 -2.07
N GLY A 184 22.11 16.64 -1.44
CA GLY A 184 23.37 17.41 -1.41
C GLY A 184 24.47 16.76 -0.57
N GLY A 185 24.14 15.99 0.47
CA GLY A 185 25.10 15.51 1.47
C GLY A 185 25.20 14.00 1.65
N ALA A 186 24.30 13.19 1.05
CA ALA A 186 24.23 11.77 1.35
C ALA A 186 25.29 10.91 0.66
N THR A 187 25.81 9.92 1.40
CA THR A 187 26.60 8.81 0.86
C THR A 187 25.78 7.53 0.91
N PRO A 188 25.62 6.79 -0.19
CA PRO A 188 24.92 5.50 -0.18
C PRO A 188 25.59 4.49 0.74
N ALA A 189 24.83 3.56 1.32
CA ALA A 189 25.40 2.41 2.02
C ALA A 189 26.31 1.59 1.08
N ALA A 190 27.42 1.11 1.60
CA ALA A 190 28.35 0.30 0.83
C ALA A 190 27.69 -1.06 0.48
N PRO A 191 27.86 -1.56 -0.76
CA PRO A 191 27.47 -2.92 -1.10
C PRO A 191 28.26 -3.92 -0.25
N GLY A 192 27.65 -5.08 0.02
CA GLY A 192 28.31 -6.12 0.79
C GLY A 192 27.43 -7.34 1.04
N ARG A 193 28.09 -8.45 1.39
CA ARG A 193 27.42 -9.68 1.82
C ARG A 193 27.35 -9.71 3.35
N HIS A 194 26.17 -9.96 3.87
CA HIS A 194 25.89 -10.09 5.29
C HIS A 194 25.29 -11.46 5.58
N VAL A 195 25.70 -12.08 6.68
CA VAL A 195 25.16 -13.36 7.13
C VAL A 195 24.34 -13.16 8.37
N ILE A 196 23.09 -13.62 8.34
CA ILE A 196 22.20 -13.69 9.49
C ILE A 196 22.07 -15.16 9.90
N ASN A 197 22.60 -15.51 11.06
CA ASN A 197 22.33 -16.80 11.68
C ASN A 197 20.99 -16.70 12.42
N LEU A 198 20.01 -17.44 11.94
CA LEU A 198 18.67 -17.48 12.54
C LEU A 198 18.71 -18.40 13.77
N ILE A 199 18.10 -17.94 14.85
CA ILE A 199 17.99 -18.74 16.09
C ILE A 199 16.71 -19.58 16.11
N SER A 200 15.71 -19.20 15.30
CA SER A 200 14.44 -19.91 15.14
C SER A 200 13.78 -19.60 13.80
N ALA A 201 12.61 -20.18 13.54
CA ALA A 201 11.75 -19.86 12.39
C ALA A 201 10.80 -18.69 12.68
N ASP A 202 10.80 -18.12 13.90
CA ASP A 202 9.93 -17.02 14.31
C ASP A 202 10.54 -15.68 13.88
N PRO A 203 9.83 -14.84 13.10
CA PRO A 203 10.32 -13.54 12.72
C PRO A 203 10.47 -12.56 13.89
N ASP A 204 9.84 -12.80 15.04
CA ASP A 204 9.95 -11.94 16.22
C ASP A 204 11.25 -12.17 17.01
N ASP A 205 11.97 -13.24 16.71
CA ASP A 205 13.32 -13.50 17.22
C ASP A 205 14.42 -12.76 16.44
N LEU A 206 14.07 -12.09 15.35
CA LEU A 206 15.01 -11.23 14.63
C LEU A 206 15.32 -9.98 15.43
N THR A 207 16.61 -9.63 15.50
CA THR A 207 17.00 -8.34 16.05
C THR A 207 16.55 -7.19 15.13
N LEU A 208 16.35 -5.99 15.68
CA LEU A 208 16.03 -4.80 14.88
C LEU A 208 17.04 -4.54 13.76
N TRP A 209 18.32 -4.82 14.01
CA TRP A 209 19.37 -4.71 12.99
C TRP A 209 19.15 -5.70 11.84
N GLN A 210 18.82 -6.96 12.15
CA GLN A 210 18.53 -7.98 11.13
C GLN A 210 17.30 -7.64 10.30
N VAL A 211 16.23 -7.12 10.94
CA VAL A 211 15.03 -6.65 10.22
C VAL A 211 15.36 -5.51 9.26
N ARG A 212 16.15 -4.50 9.70
CA ARG A 212 16.58 -3.40 8.85
C ARG A 212 17.42 -3.89 7.67
N LEU A 213 18.35 -4.80 7.93
CA LEU A 213 19.21 -5.37 6.90
C LEU A 213 18.41 -6.14 5.85
N LEU A 214 17.43 -6.96 6.28
CA LEU A 214 16.47 -7.63 5.38
C LEU A 214 15.67 -6.61 4.54
N GLY A 215 15.18 -5.54 5.17
CA GLY A 215 14.44 -4.48 4.49
C GLY A 215 15.27 -3.68 3.47
N GLN A 216 16.60 -3.76 3.52
CA GLN A 216 17.52 -3.09 2.58
C GLN A 216 18.16 -4.05 1.57
N ALA A 217 17.94 -5.36 1.70
CA ALA A 217 18.59 -6.35 0.86
C ALA A 217 18.19 -6.23 -0.61
N ASP A 218 19.18 -6.18 -1.51
CA ASP A 218 18.98 -6.31 -2.95
C ASP A 218 18.77 -7.76 -3.35
N ALA A 219 19.39 -8.70 -2.59
CA ALA A 219 19.18 -10.12 -2.76
C ALA A 219 19.20 -10.89 -1.42
N LEU A 220 18.38 -11.93 -1.34
CA LEU A 220 18.41 -12.91 -0.25
C LEU A 220 18.91 -14.25 -0.78
N VAL A 221 19.90 -14.81 -0.08
CA VAL A 221 20.34 -16.19 -0.27
C VAL A 221 19.79 -17.00 0.90
N ALA A 222 18.89 -17.94 0.63
CA ALA A 222 18.24 -18.73 1.66
C ALA A 222 18.03 -20.17 1.22
N LEU A 223 18.15 -21.10 2.19
CA LEU A 223 17.74 -22.49 2.00
C LEU A 223 16.20 -22.61 2.02
N PRO A 224 15.62 -23.67 1.41
CA PRO A 224 14.16 -23.86 1.37
C PRO A 224 13.48 -24.00 2.74
N ASN A 225 14.23 -24.30 3.79
CA ASN A 225 13.75 -24.44 5.17
C ASN A 225 13.61 -23.10 5.93
N VAL A 226 14.03 -21.98 5.35
CA VAL A 226 13.82 -20.66 5.96
C VAL A 226 12.35 -20.27 5.90
N SER A 227 11.81 -19.85 7.05
CA SER A 227 10.40 -19.47 7.20
C SER A 227 9.99 -18.38 6.22
N SER A 228 8.83 -18.55 5.58
CA SER A 228 8.22 -17.53 4.71
C SER A 228 7.92 -16.23 5.47
N ALA A 229 7.66 -16.30 6.77
CA ALA A 229 7.42 -15.13 7.62
C ALA A 229 8.70 -14.28 7.79
N ILE A 230 9.88 -14.92 7.89
CA ILE A 230 11.18 -14.24 7.89
C ILE A 230 11.46 -13.65 6.51
N LEU A 231 11.25 -14.42 5.45
CA LEU A 231 11.46 -13.94 4.07
C LEU A 231 10.56 -12.75 3.72
N ALA A 232 9.37 -12.66 4.32
CA ALA A 232 8.45 -11.53 4.15
C ALA A 232 8.91 -10.23 4.83
N ARG A 233 9.95 -10.26 5.69
CA ARG A 233 10.56 -9.05 6.25
C ARG A 233 11.49 -8.34 5.26
N ALA A 234 11.88 -9.02 4.18
CA ALA A 234 12.64 -8.41 3.11
C ALA A 234 11.74 -7.67 2.12
N ARG A 235 12.35 -6.81 1.32
CA ARG A 235 11.68 -6.08 0.25
C ARG A 235 11.01 -7.06 -0.73
N ALA A 236 9.85 -6.66 -1.25
CA ALA A 236 9.10 -7.48 -2.21
C ALA A 236 9.87 -7.71 -3.53
N ASP A 237 10.72 -6.75 -3.92
CA ASP A 237 11.54 -6.77 -5.15
C ASP A 237 12.96 -7.29 -4.95
N ALA A 238 13.35 -7.70 -3.73
CA ALA A 238 14.64 -8.35 -3.49
C ALA A 238 14.71 -9.71 -4.22
N LEU A 239 15.82 -9.95 -4.91
CA LEU A 239 16.05 -11.22 -5.59
C LEU A 239 16.08 -12.39 -4.59
N ARG A 240 15.48 -13.50 -4.95
CA ARG A 240 15.53 -14.76 -4.18
C ARG A 240 16.51 -15.70 -4.86
N LEU A 241 17.65 -15.93 -4.20
CA LEU A 241 18.76 -16.72 -4.72
C LEU A 241 18.91 -18.02 -3.93
N ALA A 242 19.26 -19.09 -4.61
CA ALA A 242 19.76 -20.29 -3.97
C ALA A 242 21.25 -20.14 -3.63
N PRO A 243 21.78 -20.88 -2.65
CA PRO A 243 23.22 -20.92 -2.40
C PRO A 243 24.00 -21.32 -3.66
N GLY A 244 24.92 -20.45 -4.09
CA GLY A 244 25.75 -20.66 -5.29
C GLY A 244 25.25 -19.96 -6.54
N ASP A 245 24.07 -19.31 -6.50
CA ASP A 245 23.62 -18.46 -7.59
C ASP A 245 24.51 -17.20 -7.72
N ALA A 246 24.53 -16.61 -8.91
CA ALA A 246 25.23 -15.35 -9.16
C ALA A 246 24.59 -14.21 -8.37
N GLU A 247 25.40 -13.52 -7.56
CA GLU A 247 24.94 -12.41 -6.72
C GLU A 247 25.00 -11.09 -7.47
N PRO A 248 24.01 -10.21 -7.31
CA PRO A 248 24.05 -8.87 -7.87
C PRO A 248 25.02 -7.97 -7.09
N ASP A 249 25.47 -6.89 -7.72
CA ASP A 249 26.11 -5.78 -6.99
C ASP A 249 25.08 -5.14 -6.04
N GLY A 250 25.32 -5.23 -4.74
CA GLY A 250 24.40 -4.65 -3.76
C GLY A 250 24.54 -5.24 -2.36
N ILE A 251 23.50 -5.10 -1.57
CA ILE A 251 23.41 -5.70 -0.24
C ILE A 251 22.82 -7.11 -0.43
N VAL A 252 23.66 -8.12 -0.22
CA VAL A 252 23.26 -9.53 -0.25
C VAL A 252 23.14 -10.04 1.18
N VAL A 253 21.98 -10.56 1.54
CA VAL A 253 21.75 -11.14 2.88
C VAL A 253 21.62 -12.65 2.76
N GLU A 254 22.53 -13.38 3.36
CA GLU A 254 22.45 -14.83 3.48
C GLU A 254 21.81 -15.22 4.81
N LEU A 255 20.76 -16.04 4.73
CA LEU A 255 20.04 -16.58 5.89
C LEU A 255 20.49 -18.01 6.15
N ARG A 256 20.96 -18.26 7.38
CA ARG A 256 21.39 -19.59 7.87
C ARG A 256 20.56 -19.98 9.10
N LEU A 257 20.04 -21.19 9.11
CA LEU A 257 19.44 -21.82 10.29
C LEU A 257 20.50 -22.64 11.01
#